data_c4c278dce5b3ca21e27e319983c778fb
#
_entry.id   c4c278dce5b3ca21e27e319983c778fb
#
_cell.length_a   1.000
_cell.length_b   1.000
_cell.length_c   1.000
_cell.angle_alpha   90.00
_cell.angle_beta   90.00
_cell.angle_gamma   90.00
#
_symmetry.space_group_name_H-M   'P 1'
#
loop_
_entity.id
_entity.type
_entity.pdbx_description
1 polymer ?
#
loop_
_entity_poly.entity_id
_entity_poly.type
_entity_poly.pdbx_seq_one_letter_code
_entity_poly.pdbx_strand_id
1 'polypeptide(L)'
;MSKKVITVNKDMPIEEAARIMADNKIGGMPVVDSGKVVGVITETDLFKVFLELMGARQKATRVTAQIEDRPGQLAKLTKAIADNGGNFLAFGMFSGPDANSRTVTFKVEGIGKEEIKKVLGAAVIKFWDIRQS
;
A
#
# COMPACT_ATOMS: atom_id res chain seq x y z
N MET A 1 34.31 -15.06 -14.53
CA MET A 1 33.10 -15.51 -13.84
C MET A 1 31.85 -14.93 -14.50
N SER A 2 31.01 -15.78 -14.99
CA SER A 2 29.77 -15.32 -15.62
C SER A 2 28.75 -14.98 -14.56
N LYS A 3 28.16 -13.81 -14.65
CA LYS A 3 27.03 -13.41 -13.82
C LYS A 3 25.75 -13.79 -14.53
N LYS A 4 24.88 -14.48 -13.84
CA LYS A 4 23.56 -14.78 -14.35
C LYS A 4 22.73 -13.52 -14.37
N VAL A 5 22.24 -13.10 -15.54
CA VAL A 5 21.36 -11.95 -15.66
C VAL A 5 19.94 -12.37 -15.28
N ILE A 6 19.36 -11.65 -14.34
CA ILE A 6 17.99 -11.90 -13.90
C ILE A 6 17.08 -11.01 -14.73
N THR A 7 16.11 -11.61 -15.39
CA THR A 7 15.13 -10.90 -16.21
C THR A 7 13.72 -11.20 -15.71
N VAL A 8 12.77 -10.36 -16.09
CA VAL A 8 11.36 -10.57 -15.81
C VAL A 8 10.55 -10.50 -17.09
N ASN A 9 9.46 -11.22 -17.13
CA ASN A 9 8.53 -11.18 -18.26
C ASN A 9 7.65 -9.93 -18.14
N LYS A 10 7.29 -9.33 -19.27
CA LYS A 10 6.46 -8.12 -19.29
C LYS A 10 5.11 -8.29 -18.60
N ASP A 11 4.60 -9.51 -18.50
CA ASP A 11 3.31 -9.81 -17.89
C ASP A 11 3.41 -10.14 -16.40
N MET A 12 4.62 -10.11 -15.83
CA MET A 12 4.83 -10.37 -14.41
C MET A 12 4.23 -9.25 -13.57
N PRO A 13 3.47 -9.59 -12.50
CA PRO A 13 2.99 -8.57 -11.56
C PRO A 13 4.15 -7.76 -10.99
N ILE A 14 3.94 -6.45 -10.84
CA ILE A 14 5.00 -5.55 -10.40
C ILE A 14 5.54 -5.88 -9.01
N GLU A 15 4.69 -6.36 -8.10
CA GLU A 15 5.12 -6.78 -6.76
C GLU A 15 6.04 -7.99 -6.81
N GLU A 16 5.85 -8.87 -7.78
CA GLU A 16 6.74 -10.02 -7.98
C GLU A 16 8.11 -9.57 -8.49
N ALA A 17 8.12 -8.63 -9.44
CA ALA A 17 9.36 -8.02 -9.92
C ALA A 17 10.09 -7.33 -8.77
N ALA A 18 9.38 -6.60 -7.94
CA ALA A 18 9.94 -5.91 -6.77
C ALA A 18 10.56 -6.91 -5.79
N ARG A 19 9.89 -8.04 -5.53
CA ARG A 19 10.40 -9.09 -4.66
C ARG A 19 11.71 -9.67 -5.19
N ILE A 20 11.77 -9.96 -6.49
CA ILE A 20 12.98 -10.48 -7.12
C ILE A 20 14.14 -9.47 -6.97
N MET A 21 13.88 -8.20 -7.20
CA MET A 21 14.89 -7.16 -7.06
C MET A 21 15.40 -7.06 -5.62
N ALA A 22 14.49 -7.08 -4.65
CA ALA A 22 14.84 -6.99 -3.23
C ALA A 22 15.65 -8.21 -2.78
N ASP A 23 15.20 -9.41 -3.14
CA ASP A 23 15.85 -10.66 -2.72
C ASP A 23 17.24 -10.83 -3.35
N ASN A 24 17.45 -10.28 -4.55
CA ASN A 24 18.72 -10.36 -5.26
C ASN A 24 19.56 -9.09 -5.14
N LYS A 25 19.09 -8.08 -4.40
CA LYS A 25 19.77 -6.81 -4.15
C LYS A 25 20.22 -6.13 -5.45
N ILE A 26 19.33 -6.07 -6.44
CA ILE A 26 19.58 -5.43 -7.72
C ILE A 26 18.67 -4.22 -7.91
N GLY A 27 19.22 -3.16 -8.51
CA GLY A 27 18.51 -1.90 -8.71
C GLY A 27 17.69 -1.81 -9.98
N GLY A 28 17.71 -2.84 -10.80
CA GLY A 28 16.94 -2.90 -12.03
C GLY A 28 17.07 -4.25 -12.71
N MET A 29 16.13 -4.54 -13.62
CA MET A 29 16.10 -5.78 -14.38
C MET A 29 15.59 -5.53 -15.79
N PRO A 30 16.15 -6.22 -16.80
CA PRO A 30 15.54 -6.22 -18.13
C PRO A 30 14.16 -6.84 -18.10
N VAL A 31 13.23 -6.23 -18.82
CA VAL A 31 11.89 -6.77 -19.07
C VAL A 31 11.89 -7.40 -20.45
N VAL A 32 11.49 -8.66 -20.54
CA VAL A 32 11.52 -9.41 -21.80
C VAL A 32 10.11 -9.77 -22.25
N ASP A 33 9.96 -9.85 -23.56
CA ASP A 33 8.75 -10.31 -24.22
C ASP A 33 9.19 -11.16 -25.43
N SER A 34 8.72 -12.42 -25.46
CA SER A 34 9.07 -13.35 -26.54
C SER A 34 10.57 -13.45 -26.80
N GLY A 35 11.36 -13.46 -25.73
CA GLY A 35 12.80 -13.59 -25.80
C GLY A 35 13.56 -12.31 -26.12
N LYS A 36 12.87 -11.18 -26.28
CA LYS A 36 13.48 -9.88 -26.59
C LYS A 36 13.33 -8.92 -25.42
N VAL A 37 14.37 -8.14 -25.16
CA VAL A 37 14.32 -7.07 -24.16
C VAL A 37 13.44 -5.95 -24.70
N VAL A 38 12.39 -5.62 -23.98
CA VAL A 38 11.43 -4.55 -24.35
C VAL A 38 11.50 -3.35 -23.42
N GLY A 39 12.24 -3.44 -22.33
CA GLY A 39 12.40 -2.34 -21.40
C GLY A 39 13.24 -2.75 -20.20
N VAL A 40 13.28 -1.86 -19.22
CA VAL A 40 13.97 -2.07 -17.93
C VAL A 40 13.04 -1.61 -16.83
N ILE A 41 12.91 -2.41 -15.78
CA ILE A 41 12.27 -1.98 -14.55
C ILE A 41 13.34 -1.60 -13.54
N THR A 42 13.16 -0.47 -12.85
CA THR A 42 14.14 0.09 -11.93
C THR A 42 13.52 0.35 -10.55
N GLU A 43 14.38 0.58 -9.55
CA GLU A 43 13.93 1.00 -8.22
C GLU A 43 13.11 2.29 -8.29
N THR A 44 13.49 3.23 -9.17
CA THR A 44 12.74 4.48 -9.34
C THR A 44 11.32 4.20 -9.82
N ASP A 45 11.13 3.23 -10.71
CA ASP A 45 9.79 2.84 -11.16
C ASP A 45 8.97 2.31 -9.99
N LEU A 46 9.56 1.50 -9.13
CA LEU A 46 8.89 0.96 -7.95
C LEU A 46 8.54 2.05 -6.94
N PHE A 47 9.43 3.03 -6.74
CA PHE A 47 9.15 4.17 -5.87
C PHE A 47 7.97 4.99 -6.39
N LYS A 48 7.87 5.19 -7.70
CA LYS A 48 6.74 5.92 -8.30
C LYS A 48 5.42 5.19 -8.06
N VAL A 49 5.41 3.87 -8.21
CA VAL A 49 4.23 3.05 -7.92
C VAL A 49 3.85 3.16 -6.44
N PHE A 50 4.83 3.09 -5.55
CA PHE A 50 4.59 3.23 -4.11
C PHE A 50 3.99 4.58 -3.75
N LEU A 51 4.53 5.67 -4.32
CA LEU A 51 3.99 7.01 -4.08
C LEU A 51 2.52 7.12 -4.50
N GLU A 52 2.19 6.55 -5.65
CA GLU A 52 0.81 6.53 -6.13
C GLU A 52 -0.09 5.68 -5.25
N LEU A 53 0.36 4.47 -4.91
CA LEU A 53 -0.39 3.54 -4.06
C LEU A 53 -0.75 4.16 -2.71
N MET A 54 0.21 4.89 -2.12
CA MET A 54 0.04 5.51 -0.81
C MET A 54 -0.54 6.93 -0.85
N GLY A 55 -0.83 7.44 -2.04
CA GLY A 55 -1.40 8.78 -2.21
C GLY A 55 -0.48 9.90 -1.75
N ALA A 56 0.83 9.75 -1.90
CA ALA A 56 1.82 10.68 -1.36
C ALA A 56 1.69 12.10 -1.93
N ARG A 57 1.15 12.25 -3.13
CA ARG A 57 0.99 13.55 -3.79
C ARG A 57 -0.40 14.16 -3.59
N GLN A 58 -1.25 13.51 -2.82
CA GLN A 58 -2.61 13.99 -2.57
C GLN A 58 -2.71 14.52 -1.14
N LYS A 59 -3.33 15.69 -1.00
CA LYS A 59 -3.60 16.28 0.31
C LYS A 59 -4.92 15.73 0.84
N ALA A 60 -4.88 15.12 2.00
CA ALA A 60 -6.06 14.48 2.59
C ALA A 60 -5.79 14.18 4.06
N THR A 61 -6.77 13.62 4.74
CA THR A 61 -6.56 13.11 6.10
C THR A 61 -5.88 11.73 5.99
N ARG A 62 -4.69 11.63 6.57
CA ARG A 62 -3.90 10.39 6.59
C ARG A 62 -4.05 9.70 7.94
N VAL A 63 -4.40 8.43 7.91
CA VAL A 63 -4.63 7.62 9.12
C VAL A 63 -3.75 6.37 9.07
N THR A 64 -3.10 6.09 10.19
CA THR A 64 -2.46 4.79 10.43
C THR A 64 -3.09 4.22 11.68
N ALA A 65 -3.63 3.02 11.59
CA ALA A 65 -4.37 2.39 12.66
C ALA A 65 -4.14 0.89 12.69
N GLN A 66 -4.38 0.31 13.86
CA GLN A 66 -4.34 -1.13 14.09
C GLN A 66 -5.77 -1.66 14.11
N ILE A 67 -6.03 -2.69 13.31
CA ILE A 67 -7.34 -3.35 13.27
C ILE A 67 -7.18 -4.85 13.52
N GLU A 68 -8.24 -5.51 13.93
CA GLU A 68 -8.24 -6.96 14.08
C GLU A 68 -8.10 -7.62 12.71
N ASP A 69 -7.31 -8.71 12.66
CA ASP A 69 -7.13 -9.49 11.43
C ASP A 69 -8.17 -10.61 11.38
N ARG A 70 -9.36 -10.26 10.92
CA ARG A 70 -10.44 -11.24 10.74
C ARG A 70 -11.43 -10.76 9.68
N PRO A 71 -12.21 -11.69 9.09
CA PRO A 71 -13.19 -11.33 8.08
C PRO A 71 -14.16 -10.26 8.56
N GLY A 72 -14.46 -9.29 7.70
CA GLY A 72 -15.43 -8.25 7.98
C GLY A 72 -14.88 -7.00 8.64
N GLN A 73 -13.68 -7.02 9.19
CA GLN A 73 -13.11 -5.84 9.85
C GLN A 73 -12.82 -4.70 8.87
N LEU A 74 -12.26 -5.02 7.72
CA LEU A 74 -12.01 -4.03 6.67
C LEU A 74 -13.32 -3.44 6.16
N ALA A 75 -14.32 -4.28 5.94
CA ALA A 75 -15.64 -3.82 5.50
C ALA A 75 -16.27 -2.85 6.50
N LYS A 76 -16.14 -3.14 7.80
CA LYS A 76 -16.65 -2.31 8.89
C LYS A 76 -15.98 -0.93 8.86
N LEU A 77 -14.67 -0.90 8.71
CA LEU A 77 -13.88 0.34 8.64
C LEU A 77 -14.29 1.17 7.42
N THR A 78 -14.29 0.57 6.24
CA THR A 78 -14.59 1.29 5.00
C THR A 78 -16.03 1.77 4.95
N LYS A 79 -16.98 0.98 5.47
CA LYS A 79 -18.38 1.38 5.56
C LYS A 79 -18.56 2.60 6.47
N ALA A 80 -17.91 2.59 7.63
CA ALA A 80 -17.99 3.71 8.57
C ALA A 80 -17.51 5.00 7.94
N ILE A 81 -16.41 4.96 7.19
CA ILE A 81 -15.88 6.10 6.47
C ILE A 81 -16.88 6.56 5.38
N ALA A 82 -17.38 5.64 4.57
CA ALA A 82 -18.30 5.96 3.48
C ALA A 82 -19.61 6.53 3.99
N ASP A 83 -20.16 5.96 5.05
CA ASP A 83 -21.42 6.42 5.65
C ASP A 83 -21.32 7.85 6.22
N ASN A 84 -20.12 8.32 6.48
CA ASN A 84 -19.86 9.67 6.99
C ASN A 84 -19.25 10.61 5.96
N GLY A 85 -19.40 10.29 4.68
CA GLY A 85 -19.02 11.16 3.58
C GLY A 85 -17.56 11.10 3.17
N GLY A 86 -16.79 10.17 3.74
CA GLY A 86 -15.38 10.00 3.39
C GLY A 86 -15.20 9.20 2.11
N ASN A 87 -14.23 9.63 1.30
CA ASN A 87 -13.85 8.94 0.08
C ASN A 87 -12.38 8.55 0.18
N PHE A 88 -12.09 7.28 -0.05
CA PHE A 88 -10.71 6.79 0.00
C PHE A 88 -9.91 7.20 -1.23
N LEU A 89 -8.72 7.73 -1.01
CA LEU A 89 -7.78 8.11 -2.07
C LEU A 89 -6.62 7.10 -2.16
N ALA A 90 -6.29 6.45 -1.07
CA ALA A 90 -5.23 5.46 -0.99
C ALA A 90 -5.48 4.54 0.20
N PHE A 91 -5.05 3.29 0.09
CA PHE A 91 -5.21 2.32 1.16
C PHE A 91 -4.09 1.28 1.08
N GLY A 92 -3.38 1.09 2.19
CA GLY A 92 -2.37 0.05 2.33
C GLY A 92 -2.62 -0.77 3.58
N MET A 93 -2.45 -2.08 3.48
CA MET A 93 -2.58 -2.99 4.61
C MET A 93 -1.27 -3.72 4.82
N PHE A 94 -0.81 -3.74 6.05
CA PHE A 94 0.47 -4.30 6.45
C PHE A 94 0.30 -5.28 7.60
N SER A 95 1.34 -6.05 7.89
CA SER A 95 1.36 -6.89 9.08
C SER A 95 1.21 -6.03 10.33
N GLY A 96 0.46 -6.54 11.30
CA GLY A 96 0.29 -5.86 12.57
C GLY A 96 1.42 -6.17 13.55
N PRO A 97 1.40 -5.55 14.74
CA PRO A 97 2.38 -5.81 15.78
C PRO A 97 2.26 -7.21 16.39
N ASP A 98 1.16 -7.88 16.18
CA ASP A 98 0.94 -9.26 16.62
C ASP A 98 0.24 -10.09 15.55
N ALA A 99 0.06 -11.39 15.81
CA ALA A 99 -0.50 -12.33 14.83
C ALA A 99 -2.00 -12.12 14.58
N ASN A 100 -2.69 -11.39 15.46
CA ASN A 100 -4.15 -11.22 15.42
C ASN A 100 -4.57 -9.85 14.92
N SER A 101 -3.64 -9.03 14.47
CA SER A 101 -3.95 -7.68 14.02
C SER A 101 -3.21 -7.33 12.74
N ARG A 102 -3.68 -6.28 12.09
CA ARG A 102 -3.05 -5.68 10.93
C ARG A 102 -2.95 -4.18 11.11
N THR A 103 -1.92 -3.60 10.51
CA THR A 103 -1.77 -2.16 10.43
C THR A 103 -2.33 -1.71 9.09
N VAL A 104 -3.19 -0.70 9.09
CA VAL A 104 -3.70 -0.06 7.88
C VAL A 104 -3.26 1.38 7.84
N THR A 105 -2.89 1.85 6.66
CA THR A 105 -2.60 3.25 6.39
C THR A 105 -3.44 3.67 5.21
N PHE A 106 -4.18 4.76 5.37
CA PHE A 106 -5.04 5.23 4.28
C PHE A 106 -5.15 6.75 4.28
N LYS A 107 -5.54 7.28 3.13
CA LYS A 107 -5.88 8.69 2.96
C LYS A 107 -7.33 8.80 2.53
N VAL A 108 -8.05 9.70 3.17
CA VAL A 108 -9.47 9.97 2.87
C VAL A 108 -9.69 11.46 2.75
N GLU A 109 -10.59 11.83 1.85
CA GLU A 109 -11.11 13.19 1.74
C GLU A 109 -12.57 13.21 2.18
N GLY A 110 -13.08 14.39 2.52
CA GLY A 110 -14.48 14.56 2.91
C GLY A 110 -14.80 14.26 4.37
N ILE A 111 -13.81 13.89 5.17
CA ILE A 111 -13.98 13.62 6.59
C ILE A 111 -12.71 14.05 7.33
N GLY A 112 -12.88 14.75 8.45
CA GLY A 112 -11.77 15.28 9.23
C GLY A 112 -11.31 14.35 10.34
N LYS A 113 -10.18 14.72 10.96
CA LYS A 113 -9.52 13.95 12.01
C LYS A 113 -10.45 13.60 13.18
N GLU A 114 -11.16 14.58 13.72
CA GLU A 114 -12.00 14.36 14.91
C GLU A 114 -13.19 13.45 14.60
N GLU A 115 -13.77 13.59 13.42
CA GLU A 115 -14.85 12.72 12.99
C GLU A 115 -14.38 11.29 12.75
N ILE A 116 -13.19 11.11 12.18
CA ILE A 116 -12.59 9.80 11.99
C ILE A 116 -12.43 9.08 13.34
N LYS A 117 -11.90 9.76 14.34
CA LYS A 117 -11.76 9.19 15.69
C LYS A 117 -13.08 8.72 16.24
N LYS A 118 -14.15 9.49 16.01
CA LYS A 118 -15.49 9.18 16.46
C LYS A 118 -16.07 7.95 15.77
N VAL A 119 -16.04 7.94 14.43
CA VAL A 119 -16.75 6.92 13.65
C VAL A 119 -16.00 5.59 13.56
N LEU A 120 -14.69 5.60 13.72
CA LEU A 120 -13.85 4.40 13.65
C LEU A 120 -13.52 3.78 14.99
N GLY A 121 -13.94 4.37 16.10
CA GLY A 121 -13.59 3.89 17.43
C GLY A 121 -13.92 2.42 17.68
N ALA A 122 -15.04 1.94 17.13
CA ALA A 122 -15.46 0.56 17.28
C ALA A 122 -14.80 -0.42 16.29
N ALA A 123 -14.20 0.10 15.21
CA ALA A 123 -13.58 -0.70 14.15
C ALA A 123 -12.06 -0.76 14.25
N VAL A 124 -11.46 0.00 15.17
CA VAL A 124 -10.02 0.19 15.31
C VAL A 124 -9.60 -0.20 16.72
N ILE A 125 -8.52 -0.99 16.84
CA ILE A 125 -7.92 -1.32 18.13
C ILE A 125 -7.21 -0.11 18.69
N LYS A 126 -6.41 0.56 17.84
CA LYS A 126 -5.59 1.71 18.23
C LYS A 126 -5.30 2.57 17.01
N PHE A 127 -5.39 3.90 17.18
CA PHE A 127 -4.89 4.86 16.20
C PHE A 127 -3.41 5.14 16.50
N TRP A 128 -2.56 4.89 15.49
CA TRP A 128 -1.13 5.19 15.59
C TRP A 128 -0.85 6.65 15.24
N ASP A 129 -1.55 7.17 14.24
CA ASP A 129 -1.36 8.54 13.75
C ASP A 129 -2.56 8.96 12.91
N ILE A 130 -2.98 10.21 13.07
CA ILE A 130 -3.99 10.85 12.21
C ILE A 130 -3.49 12.26 11.94
N ARG A 131 -3.27 12.60 10.68
CA ARG A 131 -2.78 13.92 10.29
C ARG A 131 -3.29 14.37 8.93
N GLN A 132 -3.31 15.68 8.73
CA GLN A 132 -3.47 16.26 7.40
C GLN A 132 -2.13 16.18 6.69
N SER A 133 -2.16 15.74 5.45
CA SER A 133 -0.91 15.42 4.74
C SER A 133 -0.98 15.79 3.26
#